data_163ed804ae37a0d5a417f495b72d29f1
#
_entry.id   163ed804ae37a0d5a417f495b72d29f1
#
_cell.length_a   1.000
_cell.length_b   1.000
_cell.length_c   1.000
_cell.angle_alpha   90.00
_cell.angle_beta   90.00
_cell.angle_gamma   90.00
#
_symmetry.space_group_name_H-M   'P 1'
#
loop_
_entity.id
_entity.type
_entity.pdbx_description
1 polymer ?
#
loop_
_entity_poly.entity_id
_entity_poly.type
_entity_poly.pdbx_seq_one_letter_code
_entity_poly.pdbx_strand_id
1 'polypeptide(L)'
;MDKYRVERNQDIMYASFNSPLELLTEVERGTRLDIIFLDVLMPAQNGISTAMEIRQYDTSVKIIYLTSSAEYAVDSYSVGAYFYQLKPIWQESFYRLMDSVLSECHKDKENSLILRSRNGITRLDLDRLQYCEVMGRTLLFHRKDGEVLDSIGRLDDLCEQLKDYEQFVRCHRSYLINMDYVQNISSKTITMTDGIQIPIPHGKYSELKDKFFDYFFRKNQTFLA
;
A
#
# COMPACT_ATOMS: atom_id res chain seq x y z
N MET A 1 15.84 10.74 -17.50
CA MET A 1 15.08 9.48 -17.38
C MET A 1 15.54 8.44 -18.40
N ASP A 2 15.65 8.76 -19.69
CA ASP A 2 16.03 7.78 -20.74
C ASP A 2 17.34 7.06 -20.47
N LYS A 3 18.37 7.78 -20.04
CA LYS A 3 19.65 7.19 -19.70
C LYS A 3 19.51 6.13 -18.58
N TYR A 4 18.73 6.42 -17.53
CA TYR A 4 18.44 5.48 -16.46
C TYR A 4 17.73 4.21 -16.97
N ARG A 5 16.69 4.36 -17.81
CA ARG A 5 15.95 3.24 -18.40
C ARG A 5 16.87 2.27 -19.15
N VAL A 6 17.76 2.83 -19.98
CA VAL A 6 18.70 2.02 -20.78
C VAL A 6 19.73 1.34 -19.89
N GLU A 7 20.38 2.08 -18.98
CA GLU A 7 21.47 1.55 -18.15
C GLU A 7 20.98 0.54 -17.09
N ARG A 8 19.73 0.66 -16.61
CA ARG A 8 19.12 -0.24 -15.63
C ARG A 8 18.18 -1.28 -16.23
N ASN A 9 18.01 -1.28 -17.56
CA ASN A 9 17.07 -2.14 -18.28
C ASN A 9 15.67 -2.13 -17.64
N GLN A 10 15.15 -0.92 -17.33
CA GLN A 10 13.86 -0.70 -16.70
C GLN A 10 12.81 -0.29 -17.73
N ASP A 11 11.64 -0.95 -17.69
CA ASP A 11 10.50 -0.54 -18.50
C ASP A 11 9.67 0.51 -17.75
N ILE A 12 10.00 1.79 -17.98
CA ILE A 12 9.36 2.94 -17.35
C ILE A 12 8.73 3.80 -18.44
N MET A 13 7.42 4.00 -18.35
CA MET A 13 6.74 5.06 -19.10
C MET A 13 6.76 6.34 -18.27
N TYR A 14 7.03 7.47 -18.91
CA TYR A 14 6.99 8.77 -18.24
C TYR A 14 6.40 9.84 -19.14
N ALA A 15 5.76 10.83 -18.52
CA ALA A 15 5.27 12.03 -19.14
C ALA A 15 5.79 13.25 -18.38
N SER A 16 5.85 14.40 -19.03
CA SER A 16 6.13 15.67 -18.38
C SER A 16 4.94 16.60 -18.54
N PHE A 17 4.63 17.33 -17.48
CA PHE A 17 3.57 18.31 -17.41
C PHE A 17 4.17 19.70 -17.26
N ASN A 18 3.64 20.67 -17.99
CA ASN A 18 4.15 22.04 -17.97
C ASN A 18 3.52 22.88 -16.84
N SER A 19 2.45 22.38 -16.24
CA SER A 19 1.77 23.06 -15.14
C SER A 19 1.19 22.07 -14.13
N PRO A 20 1.03 22.48 -12.86
CA PRO A 20 0.32 21.69 -11.85
C PRO A 20 -1.11 21.32 -12.29
N LEU A 21 -1.80 22.22 -12.98
CA LEU A 21 -3.18 22.00 -13.42
C LEU A 21 -3.30 20.84 -14.43
N GLU A 22 -2.34 20.72 -15.36
CA GLU A 22 -2.31 19.59 -16.30
C GLU A 22 -2.15 18.27 -15.56
N LEU A 23 -1.22 18.19 -14.59
CA LEU A 23 -1.01 17.01 -13.76
C LEU A 23 -2.26 16.67 -12.95
N LEU A 24 -2.86 17.63 -12.27
CA LEU A 24 -4.07 17.44 -11.48
C LEU A 24 -5.24 16.95 -12.34
N THR A 25 -5.42 17.50 -13.52
CA THR A 25 -6.45 17.05 -14.46
C THR A 25 -6.29 15.57 -14.84
N GLU A 26 -5.07 15.12 -15.04
CA GLU A 26 -4.81 13.71 -15.35
C GLU A 26 -5.08 12.80 -14.13
N VAL A 27 -4.69 13.22 -12.92
CA VAL A 27 -4.99 12.49 -11.68
C VAL A 27 -6.51 12.41 -11.44
N GLU A 28 -7.24 13.51 -11.61
CA GLU A 28 -8.70 13.55 -11.50
C GLU A 28 -9.42 12.64 -12.51
N ARG A 29 -8.88 12.51 -13.72
CA ARG A 29 -9.38 11.56 -14.73
C ARG A 29 -9.13 10.10 -14.38
N GLY A 30 -8.42 9.82 -13.27
CA GLY A 30 -8.09 8.47 -12.82
C GLY A 30 -6.83 7.88 -13.46
N THR A 31 -6.00 8.71 -14.11
CA THR A 31 -4.68 8.27 -14.57
C THR A 31 -3.84 7.89 -13.36
N ARG A 32 -3.46 6.62 -13.27
CA ARG A 32 -2.62 6.12 -12.18
C ARG A 32 -1.15 6.37 -12.49
N LEU A 33 -0.50 7.05 -11.56
CA LEU A 33 0.93 7.33 -11.60
C LEU A 33 1.58 6.61 -10.42
N ASP A 34 2.65 5.84 -10.65
CA ASP A 34 3.38 5.19 -9.56
C ASP A 34 4.28 6.19 -8.81
N ILE A 35 4.88 7.15 -9.58
CA ILE A 35 5.84 8.13 -9.06
C ILE A 35 5.56 9.48 -9.69
N ILE A 36 5.57 10.54 -8.89
CA ILE A 36 5.50 11.94 -9.36
C ILE A 36 6.74 12.68 -8.87
N PHE A 37 7.49 13.26 -9.81
CA PHE A 37 8.51 14.26 -9.51
C PHE A 37 7.90 15.64 -9.58
N LEU A 38 8.04 16.43 -8.52
CA LEU A 38 7.40 17.70 -8.37
C LEU A 38 8.39 18.78 -7.91
N ASP A 39 8.47 19.90 -8.60
CA ASP A 39 9.19 21.06 -8.05
C ASP A 39 8.31 21.74 -6.99
N VAL A 40 8.92 22.25 -5.93
CA VAL A 40 8.19 23.04 -4.92
C VAL A 40 7.96 24.44 -5.43
N LEU A 41 8.98 25.04 -6.08
CA LEU A 41 8.93 26.39 -6.58
C LEU A 41 8.44 26.43 -8.03
N MET A 42 7.15 26.53 -8.21
CA MET A 42 6.53 26.64 -9.54
C MET A 42 5.77 27.95 -9.67
N PRO A 43 5.71 28.54 -10.90
CA PRO A 43 4.84 29.67 -11.16
C PRO A 43 3.36 29.32 -10.87
N ALA A 44 2.64 30.24 -10.29
CA ALA A 44 1.20 30.18 -9.99
C ALA A 44 0.76 29.25 -8.86
N GLN A 45 1.44 28.14 -8.58
CA GLN A 45 1.06 27.21 -7.51
C GLN A 45 2.30 26.55 -6.88
N ASN A 46 2.31 26.46 -5.55
CA ASN A 46 3.37 25.75 -4.82
C ASN A 46 3.21 24.22 -4.95
N GLY A 47 4.32 23.51 -5.14
CA GLY A 47 4.32 22.05 -5.25
C GLY A 47 3.75 21.33 -4.02
N ILE A 48 3.85 21.92 -2.81
CA ILE A 48 3.23 21.36 -1.60
C ILE A 48 1.71 21.38 -1.72
N SER A 49 1.11 22.50 -2.13
CA SER A 49 -0.35 22.58 -2.34
C SER A 49 -0.83 21.64 -3.45
N THR A 50 -0.06 21.52 -4.53
CA THR A 50 -0.34 20.55 -5.59
C THR A 50 -0.36 19.12 -5.06
N ALA A 51 0.61 18.77 -4.22
CA ALA A 51 0.64 17.43 -3.60
C ALA A 51 -0.54 17.19 -2.66
N MET A 52 -0.98 18.18 -1.89
CA MET A 52 -2.19 18.09 -1.06
C MET A 52 -3.44 17.79 -1.90
N GLU A 53 -3.58 18.41 -3.05
CA GLU A 53 -4.68 18.16 -3.98
C GLU A 53 -4.58 16.74 -4.57
N ILE A 54 -3.38 16.28 -5.00
CA ILE A 54 -3.15 14.92 -5.47
C ILE A 54 -3.57 13.91 -4.40
N ARG A 55 -3.25 14.14 -3.12
CA ARG A 55 -3.61 13.24 -2.00
C ARG A 55 -5.11 13.07 -1.77
N GLN A 56 -5.94 13.97 -2.28
CA GLN A 56 -7.40 13.81 -2.25
C GLN A 56 -7.88 12.71 -3.21
N TYR A 57 -7.13 12.45 -4.28
CA TYR A 57 -7.45 11.46 -5.31
C TYR A 57 -6.60 10.19 -5.18
N ASP A 58 -5.30 10.33 -4.86
CA ASP A 58 -4.36 9.22 -4.74
C ASP A 58 -3.45 9.39 -3.51
N THR A 59 -3.66 8.52 -2.51
CA THR A 59 -2.84 8.48 -1.29
C THR A 59 -1.61 7.58 -1.43
N SER A 60 -1.50 6.80 -2.52
CA SER A 60 -0.48 5.77 -2.71
C SER A 60 0.69 6.20 -3.59
N VAL A 61 0.48 7.15 -4.50
CA VAL A 61 1.53 7.62 -5.42
C VAL A 61 2.75 8.15 -4.65
N LYS A 62 3.94 7.76 -5.08
CA LYS A 62 5.20 8.22 -4.46
C LYS A 62 5.54 9.61 -4.97
N ILE A 63 5.39 10.65 -4.13
CA ILE A 63 5.72 12.03 -4.48
C ILE A 63 7.16 12.32 -4.06
N ILE A 64 7.97 12.74 -5.01
CA ILE A 64 9.37 13.09 -4.83
C ILE A 64 9.55 14.56 -5.21
N TYR A 65 9.95 15.37 -4.26
CA TYR A 65 10.26 16.76 -4.55
C TYR A 65 11.69 16.93 -5.08
N LEU A 66 11.80 17.67 -6.20
CA LEU A 66 13.06 18.09 -6.80
C LEU A 66 13.10 19.61 -6.84
N THR A 67 13.77 20.25 -5.90
CA THR A 67 13.68 21.71 -5.73
C THR A 67 15.01 22.36 -5.38
N SER A 68 15.11 23.67 -5.59
CA SER A 68 16.28 24.49 -5.18
C SER A 68 16.14 25.05 -3.75
N SER A 69 14.96 24.97 -3.12
CA SER A 69 14.73 25.45 -1.76
C SER A 69 14.79 24.34 -0.74
N ALA A 70 15.44 24.58 0.40
CA ALA A 70 15.43 23.67 1.55
C ALA A 70 14.31 23.99 2.57
N GLU A 71 13.68 25.17 2.46
CA GLU A 71 12.72 25.72 3.43
C GLU A 71 11.48 24.84 3.61
N TYR A 72 11.02 24.18 2.53
CA TYR A 72 9.81 23.39 2.53
C TYR A 72 10.02 21.91 2.85
N ALA A 73 11.23 21.53 3.29
CA ALA A 73 11.52 20.13 3.60
C ALA A 73 10.62 19.59 4.73
N VAL A 74 10.35 20.41 5.75
CA VAL A 74 9.46 20.03 6.85
C VAL A 74 8.02 19.89 6.38
N ASP A 75 7.54 20.82 5.55
CA ASP A 75 6.17 20.81 5.05
C ASP A 75 5.90 19.60 4.13
N SER A 76 6.94 19.10 3.47
CA SER A 76 6.83 17.91 2.60
C SER A 76 6.40 16.65 3.37
N TYR A 77 6.72 16.54 4.66
CA TYR A 77 6.28 15.43 5.51
C TYR A 77 4.76 15.43 5.72
N SER A 78 4.13 16.60 5.79
CA SER A 78 2.68 16.72 6.01
C SER A 78 1.85 16.13 4.89
N VAL A 79 2.39 16.09 3.66
CA VAL A 79 1.74 15.52 2.47
C VAL A 79 2.19 14.08 2.17
N GLY A 80 2.96 13.47 3.07
CA GLY A 80 3.48 12.11 2.88
C GLY A 80 4.40 12.02 1.66
N ALA A 81 5.32 12.97 1.48
CA ALA A 81 6.33 12.90 0.43
C ALA A 81 7.23 11.68 0.64
N TYR A 82 7.51 10.97 -0.43
CA TYR A 82 8.44 9.84 -0.40
C TYR A 82 9.87 10.31 -0.19
N PHE A 83 10.27 11.39 -0.88
CA PHE A 83 11.62 11.94 -0.78
C PHE A 83 11.63 13.44 -1.11
N TYR A 84 12.63 14.14 -0.54
CA TYR A 84 12.90 15.56 -0.82
C TYR A 84 14.34 15.71 -1.26
N GLN A 85 14.57 16.10 -2.51
CA GLN A 85 15.89 16.19 -3.12
C GLN A 85 16.20 17.62 -3.54
N LEU A 86 17.29 18.16 -3.03
CA LEU A 86 17.78 19.46 -3.47
C LEU A 86 18.50 19.37 -4.82
N LYS A 87 18.27 20.36 -5.69
CA LYS A 87 19.04 20.60 -6.90
C LYS A 87 20.40 21.26 -6.55
N PRO A 88 21.51 20.96 -7.27
CA PRO A 88 21.62 20.07 -8.43
C PRO A 88 21.60 18.59 -8.05
N ILE A 89 21.02 17.78 -8.93
CA ILE A 89 20.90 16.34 -8.70
C ILE A 89 22.00 15.62 -9.46
N TRP A 90 22.86 14.93 -8.73
CA TRP A 90 23.92 14.11 -9.31
C TRP A 90 23.36 12.79 -9.83
N GLN A 91 23.87 12.32 -10.97
CA GLN A 91 23.38 11.10 -11.62
C GLN A 91 23.32 9.90 -10.66
N GLU A 92 24.38 9.67 -9.88
CA GLU A 92 24.43 8.56 -8.93
C GLU A 92 23.38 8.66 -7.83
N SER A 93 23.12 9.86 -7.30
CA SER A 93 22.07 10.10 -6.30
C SER A 93 20.70 9.88 -6.88
N PHE A 94 20.47 10.35 -8.11
CA PHE A 94 19.22 10.10 -8.83
C PHE A 94 18.99 8.61 -9.07
N TYR A 95 20.03 7.87 -9.47
CA TYR A 95 19.92 6.43 -9.72
C TYR A 95 19.60 5.66 -8.44
N ARG A 96 20.27 5.95 -7.32
CA ARG A 96 19.96 5.34 -6.01
C ARG A 96 18.53 5.61 -5.59
N LEU A 97 18.07 6.86 -5.76
CA LEU A 97 16.69 7.22 -5.46
C LEU A 97 15.69 6.45 -6.32
N MET A 98 15.95 6.36 -7.63
CA MET A 98 15.11 5.60 -8.56
C MET A 98 15.10 4.10 -8.24
N ASP A 99 16.28 3.50 -7.98
CA ASP A 99 16.39 2.09 -7.60
C ASP A 99 15.58 1.80 -6.33
N SER A 100 15.63 2.69 -5.34
CA SER A 100 14.87 2.57 -4.08
C SER A 100 13.36 2.68 -4.31
N VAL A 101 12.90 3.75 -4.97
CA VAL A 101 11.45 3.98 -5.15
C VAL A 101 10.80 2.95 -6.05
N LEU A 102 11.50 2.49 -7.10
CA LEU A 102 10.99 1.43 -7.99
C LEU A 102 10.88 0.10 -7.26
N SER A 103 11.89 -0.25 -6.43
CA SER A 103 11.81 -1.45 -5.59
C SER A 103 10.57 -1.43 -4.69
N GLU A 104 10.23 -0.28 -4.12
CA GLU A 104 9.04 -0.13 -3.29
C GLU A 104 7.74 -0.20 -4.12
N CYS A 105 7.70 0.46 -5.28
CA CYS A 105 6.56 0.34 -6.19
C CYS A 105 6.32 -1.10 -6.67
N HIS A 106 7.39 -1.89 -6.87
CA HIS A 106 7.27 -3.31 -7.20
C HIS A 106 6.70 -4.10 -6.04
N LYS A 107 7.21 -3.90 -4.82
CA LYS A 107 6.65 -4.54 -3.60
C LYS A 107 5.18 -4.19 -3.41
N ASP A 108 4.80 -2.92 -3.58
CA ASP A 108 3.41 -2.49 -3.50
C ASP A 108 2.53 -3.18 -4.56
N LYS A 109 3.06 -3.44 -5.76
CA LYS A 109 2.32 -4.18 -6.82
C LYS A 109 2.19 -5.66 -6.49
N GLU A 110 3.25 -6.28 -6.02
CA GLU A 110 3.25 -7.68 -5.58
C GLU A 110 2.33 -7.86 -4.37
N ASN A 111 2.28 -6.88 -3.46
CA ASN A 111 1.46 -6.91 -2.25
C ASN A 111 0.00 -6.48 -2.50
N SER A 112 -0.59 -6.95 -3.59
CA SER A 112 -1.98 -6.60 -3.94
C SER A 112 -2.72 -7.73 -4.64
N LEU A 113 -4.04 -7.77 -4.43
CA LEU A 113 -4.98 -8.66 -5.12
C LEU A 113 -5.82 -7.89 -6.13
N ILE A 114 -6.15 -8.54 -7.23
CA ILE A 114 -7.13 -8.04 -8.19
C ILE A 114 -8.47 -8.71 -7.90
N LEU A 115 -9.41 -7.94 -7.40
CA LEU A 115 -10.76 -8.39 -7.11
C LEU A 115 -11.67 -8.13 -8.31
N ARG A 116 -12.49 -9.13 -8.65
CA ARG A 116 -13.52 -9.02 -9.69
C ARG A 116 -14.88 -9.05 -9.01
N SER A 117 -15.55 -7.92 -8.97
CA SER A 117 -16.91 -7.78 -8.46
C SER A 117 -17.91 -7.57 -9.60
N ARG A 118 -19.19 -7.51 -9.27
CA ARG A 118 -20.23 -7.15 -10.24
C ARG A 118 -20.08 -5.72 -10.78
N ASN A 119 -19.42 -4.86 -10.02
CA ASN A 119 -19.24 -3.43 -10.32
C ASN A 119 -17.93 -3.13 -11.07
N GLY A 120 -17.10 -4.17 -11.35
CA GLY A 120 -15.85 -3.98 -12.08
C GLY A 120 -14.66 -4.72 -11.49
N ILE A 121 -13.49 -4.20 -11.78
CA ILE A 121 -12.20 -4.73 -11.30
C ILE A 121 -11.60 -3.72 -10.33
N THR A 122 -11.28 -4.19 -9.12
CA THR A 122 -10.68 -3.35 -8.08
C THR A 122 -9.37 -3.97 -7.60
N ARG A 123 -8.35 -3.15 -7.43
CA ARG A 123 -7.11 -3.56 -6.77
C ARG A 123 -7.23 -3.38 -5.26
N LEU A 124 -7.00 -4.46 -4.52
CA LEU A 124 -6.92 -4.48 -3.07
C LEU A 124 -5.46 -4.54 -2.64
N ASP A 125 -5.02 -3.57 -1.89
CA ASP A 125 -3.74 -3.55 -1.19
C ASP A 125 -3.83 -4.47 0.05
N LEU A 126 -2.95 -5.48 0.11
CA LEU A 126 -2.93 -6.46 1.19
C LEU A 126 -2.57 -5.86 2.56
N ASP A 127 -1.79 -4.76 2.57
CA ASP A 127 -1.45 -4.06 3.81
C ASP A 127 -2.65 -3.31 4.41
N ARG A 128 -3.72 -3.15 3.64
CA ARG A 128 -4.97 -2.54 4.11
C ARG A 128 -6.05 -3.56 4.44
N LEU A 129 -5.84 -4.83 4.09
CA LEU A 129 -6.81 -5.90 4.37
C LEU A 129 -6.70 -6.35 5.82
N GLN A 130 -7.77 -6.16 6.59
CA GLN A 130 -7.86 -6.67 7.96
C GLN A 130 -8.28 -8.13 7.99
N TYR A 131 -9.37 -8.46 7.32
CA TYR A 131 -9.88 -9.82 7.20
C TYR A 131 -10.79 -9.97 5.98
N CYS A 132 -10.96 -11.21 5.57
CA CYS A 132 -11.94 -11.60 4.57
C CYS A 132 -12.96 -12.57 5.20
N GLU A 133 -14.25 -12.34 4.94
CA GLU A 133 -15.31 -13.26 5.34
C GLU A 133 -16.09 -13.81 4.13
N VAL A 134 -16.66 -14.99 4.32
CA VAL A 134 -17.52 -15.63 3.32
C VAL A 134 -18.97 -15.34 3.61
N MET A 135 -19.66 -14.70 2.65
CA MET A 135 -21.10 -14.51 2.68
C MET A 135 -21.74 -15.20 1.46
N GLY A 136 -22.21 -16.41 1.65
CA GLY A 136 -22.75 -17.24 0.56
C GLY A 136 -21.68 -17.63 -0.47
N ARG A 137 -21.71 -17.04 -1.66
CA ARG A 137 -20.72 -17.25 -2.73
C ARG A 137 -19.81 -16.04 -2.94
N THR A 138 -19.88 -15.07 -2.04
CA THR A 138 -19.14 -13.81 -2.12
C THR A 138 -18.12 -13.76 -1.00
N LEU A 139 -16.93 -13.31 -1.32
CA LEU A 139 -15.90 -12.94 -0.38
C LEU A 139 -16.04 -11.43 -0.11
N LEU A 140 -16.10 -11.04 1.16
CA LEU A 140 -16.11 -9.66 1.62
C LEU A 140 -14.76 -9.34 2.25
N PHE A 141 -14.08 -8.35 1.70
CA PHE A 141 -12.75 -7.91 2.10
C PHE A 141 -12.87 -6.63 2.93
N HIS A 142 -12.65 -6.73 4.23
CA HIS A 142 -12.75 -5.62 5.18
C HIS A 142 -11.42 -4.91 5.31
N ARG A 143 -11.39 -3.63 4.98
CA ARG A 143 -10.20 -2.78 4.99
C ARG A 143 -10.10 -1.97 6.27
N LYS A 144 -8.86 -1.54 6.61
CA LYS A 144 -8.58 -0.72 7.79
C LYS A 144 -9.25 0.65 7.80
N ASP A 145 -9.64 1.16 6.65
CA ASP A 145 -10.36 2.42 6.49
C ASP A 145 -11.88 2.28 6.62
N GLY A 146 -12.36 1.05 6.92
CA GLY A 146 -13.79 0.73 7.06
C GLY A 146 -14.49 0.42 5.74
N GLU A 147 -13.80 0.54 4.59
CA GLU A 147 -14.36 0.14 3.30
C GLU A 147 -14.43 -1.38 3.20
N VAL A 148 -15.51 -1.89 2.61
CA VAL A 148 -15.71 -3.30 2.32
C VAL A 148 -15.80 -3.51 0.83
N LEU A 149 -14.89 -4.31 0.28
CA LEU A 149 -14.91 -4.71 -1.13
C LEU A 149 -15.48 -6.12 -1.23
N ASP A 150 -16.13 -6.41 -2.35
CA ASP A 150 -16.67 -7.74 -2.62
C ASP A 150 -16.02 -8.38 -3.85
N SER A 151 -15.95 -9.71 -3.85
CA SER A 151 -15.55 -10.49 -5.04
C SER A 151 -16.23 -11.85 -5.00
N ILE A 152 -16.59 -12.36 -6.18
CA ILE A 152 -17.08 -13.74 -6.32
C ILE A 152 -15.87 -14.68 -6.27
N GLY A 153 -15.88 -15.64 -5.34
CA GLY A 153 -14.77 -16.56 -5.20
C GLY A 153 -14.94 -17.52 -4.04
N ARG A 154 -13.91 -18.35 -3.84
CA ARG A 154 -13.84 -19.32 -2.73
C ARG A 154 -12.72 -18.93 -1.80
N LEU A 155 -12.96 -19.11 -0.50
CA LEU A 155 -11.93 -18.82 0.51
C LEU A 155 -10.70 -19.73 0.37
N ASP A 156 -10.90 -20.95 -0.10
CA ASP A 156 -9.80 -21.90 -0.35
C ASP A 156 -8.82 -21.36 -1.41
N ASP A 157 -9.37 -20.80 -2.52
CA ASP A 157 -8.57 -20.22 -3.61
C ASP A 157 -7.82 -18.96 -3.13
N LEU A 158 -8.47 -18.14 -2.30
CA LEU A 158 -7.83 -16.98 -1.67
C LEU A 158 -6.69 -17.39 -0.72
N CYS A 159 -6.90 -18.43 0.09
CA CYS A 159 -5.86 -18.95 0.98
C CYS A 159 -4.65 -19.47 0.19
N GLU A 160 -4.87 -20.12 -0.95
CA GLU A 160 -3.76 -20.58 -1.81
C GLU A 160 -3.02 -19.40 -2.45
N GLN A 161 -3.73 -18.35 -2.88
CA GLN A 161 -3.09 -17.14 -3.42
C GLN A 161 -2.26 -16.39 -2.37
N LEU A 162 -2.66 -16.47 -1.10
CA LEU A 162 -2.02 -15.76 0.00
C LEU A 162 -1.11 -16.64 0.86
N LYS A 163 -0.79 -17.85 0.44
CA LYS A 163 0.00 -18.82 1.23
C LYS A 163 1.41 -18.36 1.57
N ASP A 164 2.01 -17.54 0.70
CA ASP A 164 3.37 -17.01 0.87
C ASP A 164 3.41 -15.73 1.76
N TYR A 165 2.23 -15.25 2.17
CA TYR A 165 2.08 -14.11 3.07
C TYR A 165 1.81 -14.58 4.49
N GLU A 166 2.85 -14.61 5.33
CA GLU A 166 2.79 -15.16 6.69
C GLU A 166 1.74 -14.48 7.59
N GLN A 167 1.38 -13.21 7.30
CA GLN A 167 0.39 -12.46 8.07
C GLN A 167 -1.04 -12.97 7.87
N PHE A 168 -1.34 -13.69 6.78
CA PHE A 168 -2.68 -14.19 6.53
C PHE A 168 -2.90 -15.60 7.06
N VAL A 169 -3.86 -15.73 7.97
CA VAL A 169 -4.20 -17.00 8.61
C VAL A 169 -5.67 -17.31 8.46
N ARG A 170 -5.97 -18.52 7.98
CA ARG A 170 -7.34 -19.04 8.00
C ARG A 170 -7.67 -19.52 9.41
N CYS A 171 -8.42 -18.71 10.14
CA CYS A 171 -8.81 -19.02 11.53
C CYS A 171 -10.16 -19.76 11.63
N HIS A 172 -11.01 -19.65 10.60
CA HIS A 172 -12.32 -20.28 10.56
C HIS A 172 -12.66 -20.73 9.13
N ARG A 173 -13.64 -21.63 8.97
CA ARG A 173 -14.10 -22.04 7.62
C ARG A 173 -14.57 -20.88 6.75
N SER A 174 -15.01 -19.79 7.37
CA SER A 174 -15.55 -18.59 6.71
C SER A 174 -14.69 -17.34 6.89
N TYR A 175 -13.52 -17.43 7.55
CA TYR A 175 -12.70 -16.26 7.81
C TYR A 175 -11.21 -16.51 7.55
N LEU A 176 -10.61 -15.56 6.83
CA LEU A 176 -9.18 -15.37 6.69
C LEU A 176 -8.83 -14.02 7.33
N ILE A 177 -7.91 -14.01 8.27
CA ILE A 177 -7.51 -12.80 8.99
C ILE A 177 -6.08 -12.39 8.63
N ASN A 178 -5.81 -11.10 8.73
CA ASN A 178 -4.47 -10.54 8.75
C ASN A 178 -4.04 -10.35 10.22
N MET A 179 -2.98 -11.04 10.64
CA MET A 179 -2.49 -11.01 12.01
C MET A 179 -2.02 -9.63 12.46
N ASP A 180 -1.62 -8.76 11.55
CA ASP A 180 -1.24 -7.36 11.85
C ASP A 180 -2.38 -6.55 12.45
N TYR A 181 -3.62 -6.96 12.20
CA TYR A 181 -4.83 -6.31 12.70
C TYR A 181 -5.52 -7.07 13.81
N VAL A 182 -4.85 -8.04 14.41
CA VAL A 182 -5.39 -8.74 15.59
C VAL A 182 -5.06 -7.95 16.84
N GLN A 183 -6.08 -7.55 17.59
CA GLN A 183 -5.94 -6.87 18.87
C GLN A 183 -5.80 -7.86 20.03
N ASN A 184 -6.58 -8.95 20.00
CA ASN A 184 -6.59 -9.95 21.07
C ASN A 184 -7.02 -11.34 20.56
N ILE A 185 -6.47 -12.39 21.14
CA ILE A 185 -6.89 -13.78 20.92
C ILE A 185 -7.28 -14.39 22.26
N SER A 186 -8.54 -14.78 22.40
CA SER A 186 -9.10 -15.53 23.54
C SER A 186 -9.33 -17.00 23.16
N SER A 187 -9.73 -17.80 24.12
CA SER A 187 -10.02 -19.22 23.86
C SER A 187 -11.20 -19.46 22.89
N LYS A 188 -12.05 -18.44 22.66
CA LYS A 188 -13.27 -18.56 21.84
C LYS A 188 -13.29 -17.61 20.64
N THR A 189 -12.61 -16.49 20.73
CA THR A 189 -12.70 -15.43 19.72
C THR A 189 -11.35 -14.76 19.45
N ILE A 190 -11.19 -14.26 18.22
CA ILE A 190 -10.17 -13.32 17.82
C ILE A 190 -10.85 -11.96 17.71
N THR A 191 -10.33 -10.95 18.40
CA THR A 191 -10.79 -9.56 18.29
C THR A 191 -9.87 -8.81 17.34
N MET A 192 -10.46 -8.25 16.28
CA MET A 192 -9.75 -7.40 15.32
C MET A 192 -9.65 -5.97 15.82
N THR A 193 -8.78 -5.15 15.22
CA THR A 193 -8.56 -3.75 15.63
C THR A 193 -9.78 -2.85 15.46
N ASP A 194 -10.73 -3.22 14.60
CA ASP A 194 -12.02 -2.57 14.43
C ASP A 194 -13.09 -3.01 15.46
N GLY A 195 -12.71 -3.93 16.38
CA GLY A 195 -13.58 -4.45 17.44
C GLY A 195 -14.42 -5.67 17.05
N ILE A 196 -14.37 -6.12 15.80
CA ILE A 196 -15.10 -7.31 15.35
C ILE A 196 -14.52 -8.55 16.04
N GLN A 197 -15.41 -9.44 16.48
CA GLN A 197 -15.06 -10.71 17.11
C GLN A 197 -15.30 -11.88 16.16
N ILE A 198 -14.23 -12.54 15.75
CA ILE A 198 -14.25 -13.70 14.86
C ILE A 198 -14.19 -14.97 15.71
N PRO A 199 -15.11 -15.92 15.54
CA PRO A 199 -15.13 -17.14 16.37
C PRO A 199 -13.98 -18.07 16.04
N ILE A 200 -13.39 -18.68 17.07
CA ILE A 200 -12.41 -19.74 16.95
C ILE A 200 -13.12 -21.11 17.04
N PRO A 201 -12.97 -21.99 16.05
CA PRO A 201 -13.51 -23.35 16.13
C PRO A 201 -12.93 -24.12 17.32
N HIS A 202 -13.76 -25.01 17.88
CA HIS A 202 -13.34 -25.86 19.00
C HIS A 202 -12.03 -26.63 18.67
N GLY A 203 -11.07 -26.60 19.59
CA GLY A 203 -9.77 -27.27 19.43
C GLY A 203 -8.73 -26.53 18.60
N LYS A 204 -9.07 -25.38 17.98
CA LYS A 204 -8.13 -24.61 17.14
C LYS A 204 -7.38 -23.49 17.88
N TYR A 205 -7.75 -23.22 19.13
CA TYR A 205 -7.16 -22.11 19.90
C TYR A 205 -5.63 -22.23 20.07
N SER A 206 -5.13 -23.42 20.47
CA SER A 206 -3.70 -23.60 20.70
C SER A 206 -2.89 -23.35 19.41
N GLU A 207 -3.32 -23.95 18.29
CA GLU A 207 -2.67 -23.77 16.99
C GLU A 207 -2.61 -22.29 16.57
N LEU A 208 -3.74 -21.59 16.68
CA LEU A 208 -3.84 -20.17 16.30
C LEU A 208 -3.01 -19.27 17.23
N LYS A 209 -3.04 -19.55 18.53
CA LYS A 209 -2.23 -18.86 19.52
C LYS A 209 -0.72 -19.00 19.23
N ASP A 210 -0.27 -20.22 18.94
CA ASP A 210 1.14 -20.50 18.67
C ASP A 210 1.58 -19.81 17.37
N LYS A 211 0.77 -19.86 16.29
CA LYS A 211 1.03 -19.11 15.04
C LYS A 211 1.12 -17.61 15.27
N PHE A 212 0.24 -17.06 16.11
CA PHE A 212 0.24 -15.63 16.43
C PHE A 212 1.50 -15.23 17.19
N PHE A 213 1.91 -16.03 18.20
CA PHE A 213 3.14 -15.78 18.94
C PHE A 213 4.37 -15.86 18.03
N ASP A 214 4.47 -16.89 17.20
CA ASP A 214 5.59 -17.06 16.27
C ASP A 214 5.71 -15.90 15.29
N TYR A 215 4.57 -15.45 14.76
CA TYR A 215 4.52 -14.32 13.85
C TYR A 215 5.00 -13.02 14.51
N PHE A 216 4.43 -12.67 15.67
CA PHE A 216 4.81 -11.44 16.38
C PHE A 216 6.22 -11.50 16.96
N PHE A 217 6.67 -12.65 17.41
CA PHE A 217 8.03 -12.80 17.90
C PHE A 217 9.06 -12.56 16.80
N ARG A 218 8.85 -13.11 15.62
CA ARG A 218 9.72 -12.85 14.46
C ARG A 218 9.67 -11.40 13.99
N LYS A 219 8.49 -10.80 13.94
CA LYS A 219 8.29 -9.43 13.48
C LYS A 219 8.91 -8.40 14.45
N ASN A 220 8.87 -8.65 15.77
CA ASN A 220 9.40 -7.75 16.80
C ASN A 220 10.87 -8.00 17.15
N GLN A 221 11.54 -8.95 16.53
CA GLN A 221 13.00 -9.06 16.59
C GLN A 221 13.63 -7.94 15.74
N THR A 222 13.44 -6.70 16.17
CA THR A 222 14.22 -5.58 15.66
C THR A 222 15.58 -5.67 16.31
N PHE A 223 16.57 -6.09 15.58
CA PHE A 223 17.95 -6.02 16.01
C PHE A 223 18.33 -4.54 16.14
N LEU A 224 18.47 -4.08 17.37
CA LEU A 224 19.22 -2.85 17.66
C LEU A 224 20.69 -3.18 17.42
N ALA A 225 21.21 -2.78 16.27
CA ALA A 225 22.64 -2.79 15.98
C ALA A 225 23.26 -1.44 16.37
#